data_e2238c9bfe055f605172ed06a34f8e8d
#
_entry.id   e2238c9bfe055f605172ed06a34f8e8d
#
_cell.length_a   1.000
_cell.length_b   1.000
_cell.length_c   1.000
_cell.angle_alpha   90.00
_cell.angle_beta   90.00
_cell.angle_gamma   90.00
#
_symmetry.space_group_name_H-M   'P 1'
#
loop_
_entity.id
_entity.type
_entity.pdbx_description
1 polymer ?
#
loop_
_entity_poly.entity_id
_entity_poly.type
_entity_poly.pdbx_seq_one_letter_code
_entity_poly.pdbx_strand_id
1 'polypeptide(L)' 'MVKTKFYYGTMKVEADLEETTVEQVKQTLASLYPEIVNTDVEEREDGIHFVQRSGTKG' A
#
# COMPACT_ATOMS: atom_id res chain seq x y z
N MET A 1 -2.13 -11.23 17.60
CA MET A 1 -2.50 -10.28 16.56
C MET A 1 -1.29 -9.76 15.85
N VAL A 2 -1.31 -9.85 14.55
CA VAL A 2 -0.17 -9.45 13.74
C VAL A 2 -0.58 -8.31 12.84
N LYS A 3 0.10 -7.20 12.96
CA LYS A 3 -0.14 -6.08 12.07
C LYS A 3 0.78 -6.16 10.88
N THR A 4 0.24 -5.87 9.74
CA THR A 4 1.00 -5.88 8.50
C THR A 4 1.49 -4.47 8.22
N LYS A 5 2.74 -4.36 7.84
CA LYS A 5 3.33 -3.08 7.51
C LYS A 5 3.11 -2.78 6.04
N PHE A 6 2.74 -1.54 5.79
CA PHE A 6 2.52 -1.06 4.42
C PHE A 6 3.48 0.07 4.16
N TYR A 7 4.17 0.01 3.04
CA TYR A 7 5.18 1.00 2.69
C TYR A 7 4.77 1.71 1.40
N TYR A 8 4.82 3.01 1.41
CA TYR A 8 4.55 3.81 0.24
C TYR A 8 5.58 4.92 0.18
N GLY A 9 6.54 4.81 -0.74
CA GLY A 9 7.62 5.75 -0.79
C GLY A 9 8.42 5.70 0.50
N THR A 10 8.49 6.83 1.19
CA THR A 10 9.17 6.88 2.48
C THR A 10 8.20 6.72 3.65
N MET A 11 6.92 6.53 3.36
CA MET A 11 5.91 6.45 4.40
C MET A 11 5.69 5.00 4.80
N LYS A 12 5.42 4.80 6.08
CA LYS A 12 5.13 3.47 6.60
C LYS A 12 3.83 3.53 7.40
N VAL A 13 2.95 2.57 7.16
CA VAL A 13 1.68 2.47 7.85
C VAL A 13 1.53 1.03 8.31
N GLU A 14 0.88 0.85 9.44
CA GLU A 14 0.59 -0.50 9.95
C GLU A 14 -0.91 -0.69 10.04
N ALA A 15 -1.37 -1.84 9.63
CA ALA A 15 -2.79 -2.16 9.69
C ALA A 15 -2.96 -3.65 9.94
N ASP A 16 -4.08 -3.99 10.57
CA ASP A 16 -4.41 -5.37 10.87
C ASP A 16 -5.29 -5.92 9.76
N LEU A 17 -4.76 -6.84 8.99
CA LEU A 17 -5.50 -7.39 7.87
C LEU A 17 -6.65 -8.29 8.28
N GLU A 18 -6.77 -8.59 9.55
CA GLU A 18 -7.94 -9.28 10.04
C GLU A 18 -9.13 -8.33 10.17
N GLU A 19 -8.86 -7.04 10.27
CA GLU A 19 -9.92 -6.05 10.42
C GLU A 19 -10.13 -5.24 9.16
N THR A 20 -9.14 -5.19 8.28
CA THR A 20 -9.26 -4.41 7.06
C THR A 20 -8.58 -5.16 5.93
N THR A 21 -8.75 -4.69 4.73
CA THR A 21 -8.14 -5.32 3.57
C THR A 21 -7.10 -4.39 2.98
N VAL A 22 -6.25 -4.96 2.13
CA VAL A 22 -5.24 -4.17 1.44
C VAL A 22 -5.91 -3.07 0.63
N GLU A 23 -7.03 -3.39 0.00
CA GLU A 23 -7.75 -2.41 -0.79
C GLU A 23 -8.25 -1.26 0.07
N GLN A 24 -8.73 -1.57 1.27
CA GLN A 24 -9.21 -0.53 2.16
C GLN A 24 -8.08 0.34 2.64
N VAL A 25 -6.93 -0.25 2.94
CA VAL A 25 -5.76 0.53 3.33
C VAL A 25 -5.37 1.46 2.18
N LYS A 26 -5.39 0.93 0.96
CA LYS A 26 -5.05 1.73 -0.20
C LYS A 26 -6.03 2.90 -0.36
N GLN A 27 -7.31 2.65 -0.17
CA GLN A 27 -8.30 3.71 -0.29
C GLN A 27 -8.15 4.77 0.79
N THR A 28 -7.85 4.33 2.00
CA THR A 28 -7.61 5.26 3.09
C THR A 28 -6.40 6.15 2.78
N LEU A 29 -5.35 5.56 2.27
CA LEU A 29 -4.17 6.32 1.92
C LEU A 29 -4.43 7.21 0.70
N ALA A 30 -5.33 6.81 -0.17
CA ALA A 30 -5.64 7.62 -1.34
C ALA A 30 -6.30 8.93 -0.99
N SER A 31 -6.92 9.02 0.18
CA SER A 31 -7.45 10.30 0.64
C SER A 31 -6.34 11.31 0.86
N LEU A 32 -5.17 10.84 1.28
CA LEU A 32 -4.03 11.71 1.51
C LEU A 32 -3.10 11.74 0.31
N TYR A 33 -2.98 10.62 -0.37
CA TYR A 33 -2.07 10.49 -1.50
C TYR A 33 -2.83 9.88 -2.68
N PRO A 34 -3.55 10.71 -3.43
CA PRO A 34 -4.39 10.18 -4.51
C PRO A 34 -3.64 9.34 -5.53
N GLU A 35 -2.38 9.62 -5.71
CA GLU A 35 -1.58 8.89 -6.70
C GLU A 35 -1.34 7.43 -6.32
N ILE A 36 -1.68 7.06 -5.08
CA ILE A 36 -1.47 5.68 -4.65
C ILE A 36 -2.37 4.71 -5.43
N VAL A 37 -3.47 5.21 -6.01
CA VAL A 37 -4.36 4.35 -6.79
C VAL A 37 -3.66 3.83 -8.04
N ASN A 38 -2.61 4.49 -8.46
CA ASN A 38 -1.85 4.08 -9.65
C ASN A 38 -0.66 3.20 -9.29
N THR A 39 -0.57 2.75 -8.06
CA THR A 39 0.53 1.89 -7.65
C THR A 39 0.10 0.44 -7.69
N ASP A 40 1.08 -0.43 -7.78
CA ASP A 40 0.87 -1.86 -7.65
C ASP A 40 1.20 -2.30 -6.24
N VAL A 41 0.58 -3.38 -5.81
CA VAL A 41 0.82 -3.94 -4.49
C VAL A 41 1.84 -5.06 -4.64
N GLU A 42 2.87 -5.01 -3.81
CA GLU A 42 3.91 -6.02 -3.83
C GLU A 42 4.11 -6.54 -2.42
N GLU A 43 3.96 -7.85 -2.24
CA GLU A 43 4.16 -8.47 -0.94
C GLU A 43 5.62 -8.85 -0.80
N ARG A 44 6.22 -8.44 0.30
CA ARG A 44 7.60 -8.77 0.60
C ARG A 44 7.68 -9.28 2.02
N GLU A 45 8.85 -9.72 2.40
CA GLU A 45 9.05 -10.30 3.73
C GLU A 45 8.82 -9.29 4.84
N ASP A 46 9.15 -8.04 4.58
CA ASP A 46 9.01 -7.00 5.59
C ASP A 46 7.63 -6.35 5.56
N GLY A 47 6.77 -6.72 4.60
CA GLY A 47 5.44 -6.16 4.55
C GLY A 47 4.96 -5.99 3.13
N ILE A 48 3.98 -5.13 2.97
CA ILE A 48 3.38 -4.88 1.68
C ILE A 48 3.85 -3.52 1.18
N HIS A 49 4.30 -3.48 -0.06
CA HIS A 49 4.83 -2.26 -0.65
C HIS A 49 3.92 -1.80 -1.78
N PHE A 50 3.58 -0.53 -1.77
CA PHE A 50 2.89 0.08 -2.88
C PHE A 50 3.96 0.70 -3.77
N VAL A 51 4.19 0.06 -4.91
CA VAL A 51 5.24 0.52 -5.81
C VAL A 51 4.61 1.21 -6.99
N GLN A 52 5.24 2.27 -7.43
CA GLN A 52 4.72 3.03 -8.54
C GLN A 52 4.80 2.20 -9.81
N ARG A 53 3.69 2.16 -10.55
CA ARG A 53 3.66 1.46 -11.82
C ARG A 53 4.49 2.26 -12.80
N SER A 54 5.56 1.69 -13.27
CA SER A 54 6.35 2.38 -14.27
C SER A 54 5.61 2.20 -15.58
N GLY A 55 5.21 3.19 -16.06
CA GLY A 55 4.46 3.20 -17.06
C GLY A 55 4.72 2.91 -18.41
N THR A 56 4.52 2.97 -18.68
CA THR A 56 4.51 2.87 -19.45
C THR A 56 4.56 3.18 -20.57
N LYS A 57 4.75 3.28 -20.78
CA LYS A 57 4.74 3.50 -21.57
C LYS A 57 4.43 3.50 -22.30
N GLY A 58 4.40 3.50 -22.13
CA GLY A 58 3.89 3.49 -22.95
C GLY A 58 3.92 3.34 -23.52
#